data_3e2aa8c6558aa5dc7225f5b89c54dabd
#
_entry.id   3e2aa8c6558aa5dc7225f5b89c54dabd
#
_cell.length_a   1.000
_cell.length_b   1.000
_cell.length_c   1.000
_cell.angle_alpha   90.00
_cell.angle_beta   90.00
_cell.angle_gamma   90.00
#
_symmetry.space_group_name_H-M   'P 1'
#
loop_
_entity.id
_entity.type
_entity.pdbx_description
1 polymer ?
#
loop_
_entity_poly.entity_id
_entity_poly.type
_entity_poly.pdbx_seq_one_letter_code
_entity_poly.pdbx_strand_id
1 'polypeptide(L)'
;ELAPADIDITTTLGGIKLSVPFLINAITGGTDNVIDINRKLAQTAKSVGAAIAVGSQYGAVKSKSSYQSFKVVREVYPNGVVFANVSALATPDEAAEAVKMLDADALQVHLNPAQELVMPEGDRNFKGLLDNMRRILEHSEVPVIVKETGCGMAAEQIKQMLVFGFTWFDIGGAGGTNFPAIEAKRFTSQKSVLAEWGINTAKTLTEAFSVCGGNDIIIASGGIRDGLTAAKAFALSADVVGMSGNILRYIIEKDIEEAQRALTDIINDLKMVMLLTGSSDLKALRNAPIYFTGELREFLLGRNYDLSLIHISEPTRQAE
;
A
#
# COMPACT_ATOMS: atom_id res chain seq x y z
N GLU A 1 -29.03 9.82 12.14
CA GLU A 1 -28.54 11.16 11.75
C GLU A 1 -27.15 11.36 12.37
N LEU A 2 -26.19 11.87 11.60
CA LEU A 2 -24.80 12.11 12.01
C LEU A 2 -24.44 13.57 11.77
N ALA A 3 -23.60 14.12 12.64
CA ALA A 3 -22.91 15.40 12.42
C ALA A 3 -21.45 15.13 12.00
N PRO A 4 -20.75 16.08 11.36
CA PRO A 4 -19.34 15.90 10.99
C PRO A 4 -18.41 15.53 12.16
N ALA A 5 -18.74 15.94 13.38
CA ALA A 5 -18.00 15.63 14.59
C ALA A 5 -18.15 14.16 15.06
N ASP A 6 -19.18 13.46 14.57
CA ASP A 6 -19.44 12.05 14.92
C ASP A 6 -18.64 11.07 14.06
N ILE A 7 -17.90 11.57 13.07
CA ILE A 7 -17.14 10.73 12.14
C ILE A 7 -15.77 10.44 12.69
N ASP A 8 -15.52 9.18 13.03
CA ASP A 8 -14.21 8.66 13.44
C ASP A 8 -13.56 7.87 12.28
N ILE A 9 -12.40 8.33 11.85
CA ILE A 9 -11.58 7.66 10.81
C ILE A 9 -10.31 7.01 11.37
N THR A 10 -10.16 6.96 12.70
CA THR A 10 -9.02 6.28 13.30
C THR A 10 -9.05 4.78 12.99
N THR A 11 -7.89 4.16 12.90
CA THR A 11 -7.78 2.71 12.68
C THR A 11 -6.59 2.12 13.42
N THR A 12 -6.56 0.80 13.52
CA THR A 12 -5.45 0.08 14.14
C THR A 12 -5.03 -1.08 13.23
N LEU A 13 -3.73 -1.14 12.93
CA LEU A 13 -3.12 -2.19 12.12
C LEU A 13 -2.29 -3.10 13.02
N GLY A 14 -2.79 -4.28 13.39
CA GLY A 14 -2.04 -5.22 14.22
C GLY A 14 -1.46 -4.61 15.52
N GLY A 15 -2.17 -3.66 16.14
CA GLY A 15 -1.74 -2.92 17.32
C GLY A 15 -1.13 -1.54 17.04
N ILE A 16 -0.74 -1.22 15.81
CA ILE A 16 -0.23 0.10 15.40
C ILE A 16 -1.43 1.04 15.19
N LYS A 17 -1.53 2.10 15.98
CA LYS A 17 -2.63 3.08 15.89
C LYS A 17 -2.32 4.12 14.82
N LEU A 18 -3.32 4.42 13.98
CA LEU A 18 -3.28 5.48 12.98
C LEU A 18 -4.38 6.51 13.25
N SER A 19 -4.02 7.79 13.28
CA SER A 19 -4.96 8.91 13.43
C SER A 19 -5.85 9.09 12.19
N VAL A 20 -5.32 8.73 11.02
CA VAL A 20 -6.04 8.71 9.75
C VAL A 20 -5.66 7.43 8.98
N PRO A 21 -6.60 6.82 8.23
CA PRO A 21 -6.38 5.51 7.59
C PRO A 21 -5.65 5.64 6.25
N PHE A 22 -4.62 6.50 6.20
CA PHE A 22 -3.86 6.81 4.99
C PHE A 22 -2.37 6.53 5.19
N LEU A 23 -1.75 6.07 4.12
CA LEU A 23 -0.32 5.80 3.99
C LEU A 23 0.24 6.60 2.81
N ILE A 24 1.21 7.49 3.04
CA ILE A 24 2.07 7.97 1.95
C ILE A 24 3.01 6.82 1.61
N ASN A 25 2.68 6.11 0.53
CA ASN A 25 3.30 4.83 0.23
C ASN A 25 4.64 4.98 -0.50
N ALA A 26 5.46 3.95 -0.43
CA ALA A 26 6.82 3.86 -0.96
C ALA A 26 6.93 4.32 -2.42
N ILE A 27 7.80 5.28 -2.69
CA ILE A 27 8.04 5.77 -4.05
C ILE A 27 9.48 6.25 -4.30
N THR A 28 10.12 6.97 -3.36
CA THR A 28 11.46 7.54 -3.54
C THR A 28 12.42 7.08 -2.47
N GLY A 29 13.70 6.96 -2.85
CA GLY A 29 14.77 6.61 -1.93
C GLY A 29 16.08 6.24 -2.64
N GLY A 30 17.15 6.07 -1.87
CA GLY A 30 18.40 5.49 -2.35
C GLY A 30 19.39 6.44 -3.02
N THR A 31 19.11 7.74 -3.12
CA THR A 31 20.06 8.75 -3.61
C THR A 31 19.98 10.04 -2.80
N ASP A 32 21.07 10.82 -2.78
CA ASP A 32 21.11 12.08 -2.03
C ASP A 32 20.16 13.14 -2.63
N ASN A 33 19.89 13.06 -3.93
CA ASN A 33 19.00 13.97 -4.64
C ASN A 33 17.54 13.92 -4.16
N VAL A 34 17.13 12.86 -3.46
CA VAL A 34 15.75 12.72 -2.95
C VAL A 34 15.60 13.03 -1.46
N ILE A 35 16.66 13.46 -0.77
CA ILE A 35 16.61 13.80 0.66
C ILE A 35 15.53 14.86 0.92
N ASP A 36 15.51 15.93 0.13
CA ASP A 36 14.52 16.99 0.28
C ASP A 36 13.10 16.53 -0.04
N ILE A 37 12.94 15.67 -1.04
CA ILE A 37 11.65 15.05 -1.39
C ILE A 37 11.14 14.20 -0.23
N ASN A 38 11.98 13.32 0.31
CA ASN A 38 11.62 12.46 1.44
C ASN A 38 11.30 13.26 2.70
N ARG A 39 12.03 14.36 2.93
CA ARG A 39 11.72 15.32 4.01
C ARG A 39 10.32 15.91 3.84
N LYS A 40 9.97 16.39 2.65
CA LYS A 40 8.66 16.99 2.37
C LYS A 40 7.53 15.96 2.44
N LEU A 41 7.76 14.72 1.96
CA LEU A 41 6.80 13.61 2.12
C LEU A 41 6.54 13.33 3.60
N ALA A 42 7.58 13.26 4.44
CA ALA A 42 7.46 13.05 5.87
C ALA A 42 6.73 14.20 6.58
N GLN A 43 7.01 15.45 6.20
CA GLN A 43 6.29 16.62 6.70
C GLN A 43 4.81 16.60 6.31
N THR A 44 4.50 16.16 5.09
CA THR A 44 3.11 16.00 4.61
C THR A 44 2.39 14.90 5.39
N ALA A 45 3.01 13.73 5.62
CA ALA A 45 2.43 12.68 6.45
C ALA A 45 2.17 13.16 7.88
N LYS A 46 3.17 13.83 8.48
CA LYS A 46 3.09 14.39 9.84
C LYS A 46 1.96 15.39 10.01
N SER A 47 1.68 16.22 9.01
CA SER A 47 0.67 17.31 9.12
C SER A 47 -0.74 16.79 9.39
N VAL A 48 -1.04 15.55 8.98
CA VAL A 48 -2.36 14.91 9.18
C VAL A 48 -2.29 13.66 10.06
N GLY A 49 -1.10 13.22 10.49
CA GLY A 49 -0.94 11.99 11.26
C GLY A 49 -1.07 10.70 10.42
N ALA A 50 -0.77 10.78 9.11
CA ALA A 50 -0.77 9.61 8.22
C ALA A 50 0.49 8.77 8.42
N ALA A 51 0.43 7.47 8.11
CA ALA A 51 1.63 6.65 7.99
C ALA A 51 2.46 7.04 6.77
N ILE A 52 3.74 6.68 6.77
CA ILE A 52 4.64 6.86 5.63
C ILE A 52 5.52 5.64 5.43
N ALA A 53 5.69 5.19 4.19
CA ALA A 53 6.67 4.19 3.79
C ALA A 53 7.74 4.84 2.92
N VAL A 54 9.00 4.48 3.15
CA VAL A 54 10.11 4.90 2.28
C VAL A 54 10.19 4.04 1.03
N GLY A 55 10.83 4.53 -0.03
CA GLY A 55 11.18 3.71 -1.19
C GLY A 55 12.19 2.63 -0.82
N SER A 56 12.54 1.75 -1.77
CA SER A 56 13.41 0.62 -1.50
C SER A 56 14.75 1.01 -0.90
N GLN A 57 15.04 0.48 0.29
CA GLN A 57 16.32 0.64 1.00
C GLN A 57 17.35 -0.40 0.56
N TYR A 58 16.97 -1.38 -0.27
CA TYR A 58 17.80 -2.53 -0.64
C TYR A 58 19.18 -2.11 -1.19
N GLY A 59 19.21 -1.18 -2.14
CA GLY A 59 20.46 -0.67 -2.69
C GLY A 59 21.34 0.03 -1.64
N ALA A 60 20.73 0.82 -0.76
CA ALA A 60 21.45 1.54 0.30
C ALA A 60 22.04 0.60 1.35
N VAL A 61 21.27 -0.39 1.80
CA VAL A 61 21.73 -1.39 2.77
C VAL A 61 22.89 -2.19 2.18
N LYS A 62 22.78 -2.62 0.93
CA LYS A 62 23.81 -3.42 0.24
C LYS A 62 25.11 -2.63 0.01
N SER A 63 25.03 -1.36 -0.39
CA SER A 63 26.19 -0.52 -0.68
C SER A 63 26.70 0.26 0.53
N LYS A 64 25.96 0.25 1.67
CA LYS A 64 26.23 1.07 2.86
C LYS A 64 26.28 2.57 2.57
N SER A 65 25.48 3.02 1.62
CA SER A 65 25.46 4.43 1.15
C SER A 65 24.04 5.01 1.18
N SER A 66 23.95 6.34 1.05
CA SER A 66 22.67 7.08 0.93
C SER A 66 21.67 6.88 2.06
N TYR A 67 22.12 6.46 3.26
CA TYR A 67 21.25 6.24 4.43
C TYR A 67 20.48 7.50 4.82
N GLN A 68 21.10 8.67 4.64
CA GLN A 68 20.47 9.95 5.00
C GLN A 68 19.19 10.22 4.21
N SER A 69 19.09 9.73 2.97
CA SER A 69 17.88 9.88 2.15
C SER A 69 16.66 9.18 2.76
N PHE A 70 16.88 8.19 3.62
CA PHE A 70 15.85 7.48 4.36
C PHE A 70 15.70 8.00 5.79
N LYS A 71 16.82 8.18 6.53
CA LYS A 71 16.81 8.62 7.93
C LYS A 71 16.08 9.94 8.13
N VAL A 72 16.15 10.84 7.16
CA VAL A 72 15.45 12.12 7.20
C VAL A 72 13.94 11.97 7.46
N VAL A 73 13.33 10.87 7.09
CA VAL A 73 11.90 10.60 7.33
C VAL A 73 11.62 10.46 8.82
N ARG A 74 12.40 9.63 9.52
CA ARG A 74 12.26 9.44 10.98
C ARG A 74 12.68 10.71 11.74
N GLU A 75 13.72 11.42 11.29
CA GLU A 75 14.16 12.70 11.89
C GLU A 75 13.04 13.75 11.86
N VAL A 76 12.30 13.84 10.75
CA VAL A 76 11.18 14.79 10.56
C VAL A 76 9.93 14.34 11.29
N TYR A 77 9.68 13.02 11.34
CA TYR A 77 8.48 12.45 11.93
C TYR A 77 8.83 11.41 13.02
N PRO A 78 9.45 11.86 14.15
CA PRO A 78 10.02 10.96 15.15
C PRO A 78 8.99 10.04 15.83
N ASN A 79 7.75 10.50 16.01
CA ASN A 79 6.66 9.75 16.64
C ASN A 79 5.63 9.25 15.62
N GLY A 80 5.93 9.32 14.33
CA GLY A 80 5.04 8.87 13.27
C GLY A 80 5.16 7.40 13.00
N VAL A 81 4.14 6.83 12.35
CA VAL A 81 4.18 5.46 11.86
C VAL A 81 4.97 5.44 10.54
N VAL A 82 6.13 4.78 10.56
CA VAL A 82 7.08 4.73 9.44
C VAL A 82 7.35 3.28 9.05
N PHE A 83 7.18 2.95 7.78
CA PHE A 83 7.47 1.62 7.25
C PHE A 83 8.79 1.62 6.49
N ALA A 84 9.65 0.64 6.81
CA ALA A 84 10.81 0.29 6.01
C ALA A 84 10.38 -0.44 4.73
N ASN A 85 11.28 -0.50 3.74
CA ASN A 85 10.98 -1.15 2.47
C ASN A 85 12.23 -1.78 1.85
N VAL A 86 12.15 -3.06 1.52
CA VAL A 86 13.19 -3.80 0.80
C VAL A 86 12.61 -4.64 -0.32
N SER A 87 13.45 -5.04 -1.28
CA SER A 87 13.11 -6.07 -2.27
C SER A 87 12.98 -7.44 -1.62
N ALA A 88 12.16 -8.32 -2.16
CA ALA A 88 12.10 -9.74 -1.81
C ALA A 88 13.45 -10.48 -2.03
N LEU A 89 14.41 -9.85 -2.70
CA LEU A 89 15.78 -10.33 -2.89
C LEU A 89 16.70 -10.04 -1.69
N ALA A 90 16.30 -9.16 -0.75
CA ALA A 90 17.09 -8.84 0.42
C ALA A 90 17.28 -10.08 1.32
N THR A 91 18.44 -10.19 1.94
CA THR A 91 18.63 -11.19 3.00
C THR A 91 17.88 -10.77 4.28
N PRO A 92 17.59 -11.71 5.21
CA PRO A 92 17.01 -11.36 6.52
C PRO A 92 17.80 -10.28 7.27
N ASP A 93 19.13 -10.32 7.25
CA ASP A 93 19.98 -9.32 7.90
C ASP A 93 19.87 -7.95 7.24
N GLU A 94 19.81 -7.87 5.90
CA GLU A 94 19.59 -6.63 5.15
C GLU A 94 18.20 -6.06 5.45
N ALA A 95 17.20 -6.90 5.58
CA ALA A 95 15.85 -6.50 5.97
C ALA A 95 15.80 -5.93 7.40
N ALA A 96 16.47 -6.59 8.35
CA ALA A 96 16.60 -6.11 9.73
C ALA A 96 17.36 -4.78 9.80
N GLU A 97 18.42 -4.60 9.00
CA GLU A 97 19.16 -3.33 8.92
C GLU A 97 18.28 -2.20 8.36
N ALA A 98 17.43 -2.47 7.38
CA ALA A 98 16.48 -1.50 6.83
C ALA A 98 15.47 -1.05 7.90
N VAL A 99 14.92 -1.97 8.70
CA VAL A 99 14.05 -1.66 9.85
C VAL A 99 14.79 -0.79 10.87
N LYS A 100 15.98 -1.21 11.29
CA LYS A 100 16.81 -0.47 12.27
C LYS A 100 17.18 0.94 11.79
N MET A 101 17.44 1.11 10.49
CA MET A 101 17.81 2.40 9.89
C MET A 101 16.77 3.49 10.18
N LEU A 102 15.50 3.12 10.28
CA LEU A 102 14.35 4.01 10.45
C LEU A 102 13.67 3.89 11.81
N ASP A 103 14.11 2.95 12.66
CA ASP A 103 13.30 2.54 13.80
C ASP A 103 11.85 2.29 13.35
N ALA A 104 11.70 1.42 12.34
CA ALA A 104 10.47 1.29 11.59
C ALA A 104 9.43 0.47 12.34
N ASP A 105 8.15 0.84 12.18
CA ASP A 105 7.01 0.19 12.81
C ASP A 105 6.55 -1.07 12.05
N ALA A 106 6.87 -1.17 10.76
CA ALA A 106 6.63 -2.32 9.90
C ALA A 106 7.61 -2.35 8.72
N LEU A 107 7.70 -3.49 8.06
CA LEU A 107 8.58 -3.72 6.91
C LEU A 107 7.76 -4.12 5.68
N GLN A 108 7.82 -3.33 4.62
CA GLN A 108 7.35 -3.72 3.30
C GLN A 108 8.41 -4.57 2.60
N VAL A 109 8.04 -5.78 2.16
CA VAL A 109 8.83 -6.62 1.26
C VAL A 109 8.15 -6.58 -0.11
N HIS A 110 8.73 -5.81 -1.04
CA HIS A 110 8.09 -5.62 -2.33
C HIS A 110 8.48 -6.68 -3.36
N LEU A 111 7.49 -6.99 -4.19
CA LEU A 111 7.55 -7.86 -5.36
C LEU A 111 7.28 -7.02 -6.61
N ASN A 112 8.25 -6.92 -7.51
CA ASN A 112 8.15 -6.11 -8.73
C ASN A 112 8.59 -6.87 -10.00
N PRO A 113 8.19 -8.14 -10.20
CA PRO A 113 8.71 -8.95 -11.31
C PRO A 113 8.43 -8.36 -12.69
N ALA A 114 7.28 -7.71 -12.89
CA ALA A 114 6.97 -7.06 -14.16
C ALA A 114 7.90 -5.88 -14.48
N GLN A 115 8.30 -5.11 -13.46
CA GLN A 115 9.31 -4.06 -13.60
C GLN A 115 10.68 -4.65 -13.91
N GLU A 116 11.13 -5.66 -13.14
CA GLU A 116 12.41 -6.32 -13.32
C GLU A 116 12.57 -6.92 -14.74
N LEU A 117 11.51 -7.51 -15.28
CA LEU A 117 11.51 -8.09 -16.63
C LEU A 117 11.65 -7.03 -17.74
N VAL A 118 11.27 -5.79 -17.49
CA VAL A 118 11.43 -4.68 -18.46
C VAL A 118 12.81 -4.05 -18.38
N MET A 119 13.40 -3.97 -17.19
CA MET A 119 14.74 -3.40 -16.98
C MET A 119 15.82 -4.27 -17.63
N PRO A 120 16.75 -3.72 -18.43
CA PRO A 120 17.89 -4.47 -18.96
C PRO A 120 18.75 -5.10 -17.86
N GLU A 121 18.96 -4.37 -16.76
CA GLU A 121 19.70 -4.77 -15.58
C GLU A 121 18.89 -5.58 -14.56
N GLY A 122 17.57 -5.75 -14.78
CA GLY A 122 16.66 -6.37 -13.83
C GLY A 122 16.81 -7.89 -13.73
N ASP A 123 16.36 -8.42 -12.62
CA ASP A 123 16.42 -9.84 -12.34
C ASP A 123 15.47 -10.66 -13.23
N ARG A 124 15.91 -11.84 -13.61
CA ARG A 124 15.15 -12.81 -14.42
C ARG A 124 14.92 -14.12 -13.69
N ASN A 125 15.55 -14.32 -12.54
CA ASN A 125 15.45 -15.54 -11.75
C ASN A 125 14.69 -15.26 -10.44
N PHE A 126 13.45 -15.67 -10.39
CA PHE A 126 12.57 -15.52 -9.23
C PHE A 126 12.46 -16.81 -8.38
N LYS A 127 13.29 -17.83 -8.66
CA LYS A 127 13.28 -19.08 -7.87
C LYS A 127 13.76 -18.81 -6.45
N GLY A 128 13.04 -19.36 -5.47
CA GLY A 128 13.37 -19.25 -4.06
C GLY A 128 12.97 -17.93 -3.39
N LEU A 129 12.33 -17.00 -4.11
CA LEU A 129 11.89 -15.74 -3.51
C LEU A 129 10.90 -15.95 -2.35
N LEU A 130 9.95 -16.87 -2.48
CA LEU A 130 8.98 -17.17 -1.42
C LEU A 130 9.66 -17.70 -0.15
N ASP A 131 10.60 -18.63 -0.30
CA ASP A 131 11.38 -19.16 0.83
C ASP A 131 12.25 -18.06 1.46
N ASN A 132 12.78 -17.15 0.65
CA ASN A 132 13.53 -16.01 1.16
C ASN A 132 12.62 -15.02 1.94
N MET A 133 11.47 -14.70 1.39
CA MET A 133 10.48 -13.86 2.08
C MET A 133 10.03 -14.49 3.40
N ARG A 134 9.81 -15.82 3.44
CA ARG A 134 9.51 -16.53 4.69
C ARG A 134 10.63 -16.36 5.70
N ARG A 135 11.90 -16.49 5.31
CA ARG A 135 13.04 -16.26 6.21
C ARG A 135 13.09 -14.81 6.72
N ILE A 136 12.74 -13.82 5.88
CA ILE A 136 12.61 -12.43 6.32
C ILE A 136 11.50 -12.31 7.35
N LEU A 137 10.32 -12.92 7.12
CA LEU A 137 9.21 -12.91 8.05
C LEU A 137 9.59 -13.53 9.41
N GLU A 138 10.25 -14.69 9.40
CA GLU A 138 10.67 -15.42 10.60
C GLU A 138 11.75 -14.66 11.40
N HIS A 139 12.53 -13.80 10.74
CA HIS A 139 13.62 -13.03 11.35
C HIS A 139 13.21 -11.61 11.77
N SER A 140 12.07 -11.12 11.29
CA SER A 140 11.63 -9.74 11.52
C SER A 140 11.04 -9.56 12.92
N GLU A 141 11.45 -8.49 13.60
CA GLU A 141 10.89 -8.07 14.89
C GLU A 141 9.64 -7.17 14.74
N VAL A 142 9.31 -6.77 13.49
CA VAL A 142 8.16 -5.94 13.16
C VAL A 142 7.26 -6.64 12.15
N PRO A 143 5.97 -6.26 12.05
CA PRO A 143 5.07 -6.82 11.02
C PRO A 143 5.66 -6.70 9.62
N VAL A 144 5.55 -7.77 8.82
CA VAL A 144 6.03 -7.83 7.44
C VAL A 144 4.85 -7.73 6.48
N ILE A 145 4.91 -6.74 5.58
CA ILE A 145 3.89 -6.45 4.58
C ILE A 145 4.37 -7.00 3.23
N VAL A 146 3.65 -7.95 2.66
CA VAL A 146 3.86 -8.34 1.25
C VAL A 146 3.32 -7.24 0.37
N LYS A 147 4.18 -6.63 -0.44
CA LYS A 147 3.80 -5.49 -1.27
C LYS A 147 3.97 -5.77 -2.75
N GLU A 148 2.90 -5.60 -3.50
CA GLU A 148 2.95 -5.47 -4.96
C GLU A 148 3.20 -4.00 -5.36
N THR A 149 3.68 -3.76 -6.58
CA THR A 149 4.19 -2.44 -6.99
C THR A 149 3.42 -1.79 -8.15
N GLY A 150 2.22 -2.28 -8.49
CA GLY A 150 1.39 -1.65 -9.51
C GLY A 150 0.74 -2.62 -10.50
N CYS A 151 0.88 -3.93 -10.27
CA CYS A 151 0.23 -4.96 -11.09
C CYS A 151 -0.85 -5.75 -10.35
N GLY A 152 -1.01 -5.55 -9.04
CA GLY A 152 -2.01 -6.23 -8.22
C GLY A 152 -1.69 -7.70 -7.94
N MET A 153 -2.43 -8.29 -7.00
CA MET A 153 -2.32 -9.70 -6.62
C MET A 153 -3.64 -10.43 -6.88
N ALA A 154 -3.56 -11.66 -7.40
CA ALA A 154 -4.68 -12.57 -7.47
C ALA A 154 -4.88 -13.31 -6.15
N ALA A 155 -6.09 -13.81 -5.89
CA ALA A 155 -6.43 -14.59 -4.69
C ALA A 155 -5.50 -15.80 -4.49
N GLU A 156 -5.09 -16.46 -5.56
CA GLU A 156 -4.19 -17.60 -5.55
C GLU A 156 -2.81 -17.23 -5.01
N GLN A 157 -2.30 -16.05 -5.38
CA GLN A 157 -1.01 -15.54 -4.88
C GLN A 157 -1.11 -15.18 -3.39
N ILE A 158 -2.18 -14.50 -3.00
CA ILE A 158 -2.42 -14.15 -1.58
C ILE A 158 -2.57 -15.42 -0.73
N LYS A 159 -3.36 -16.42 -1.19
CA LYS A 159 -3.47 -17.72 -0.51
C LYS A 159 -2.12 -18.39 -0.30
N GLN A 160 -1.25 -18.35 -1.30
CA GLN A 160 0.10 -18.90 -1.18
C GLN A 160 0.89 -18.17 -0.09
N MET A 161 0.81 -16.83 -0.02
CA MET A 161 1.49 -16.04 1.02
C MET A 161 0.90 -16.30 2.41
N LEU A 162 -0.42 -16.45 2.54
CA LEU A 162 -1.07 -16.83 3.80
C LEU A 162 -0.56 -18.18 4.32
N VAL A 163 -0.34 -19.17 3.44
CA VAL A 163 0.24 -20.48 3.82
C VAL A 163 1.67 -20.32 4.38
N PHE A 164 2.42 -19.32 3.90
CA PHE A 164 3.76 -19.00 4.42
C PHE A 164 3.72 -18.17 5.71
N GLY A 165 2.52 -17.81 6.21
CA GLY A 165 2.34 -17.08 7.47
C GLY A 165 2.27 -15.56 7.33
N PHE A 166 2.25 -15.02 6.11
CA PHE A 166 2.03 -13.59 5.91
C PHE A 166 0.57 -13.22 6.17
N THR A 167 0.36 -12.12 6.87
CA THR A 167 -0.98 -11.61 7.23
C THR A 167 -1.20 -10.15 6.84
N TRP A 168 -0.19 -9.47 6.29
CA TRP A 168 -0.29 -8.07 5.87
C TRP A 168 0.04 -7.95 4.38
N PHE A 169 -0.88 -7.33 3.63
CA PHE A 169 -0.80 -7.22 2.17
C PHE A 169 -1.02 -5.79 1.72
N ASP A 170 -0.06 -5.22 0.97
CA ASP A 170 -0.24 -4.02 0.16
C ASP A 170 -0.45 -4.48 -1.28
N ILE A 171 -1.70 -4.45 -1.72
CA ILE A 171 -2.13 -5.11 -2.95
C ILE A 171 -1.61 -4.48 -4.24
N GLY A 172 -1.11 -3.24 -4.20
CA GLY A 172 -0.43 -2.60 -5.32
C GLY A 172 -1.14 -2.70 -6.67
N GLY A 173 -2.46 -2.44 -6.73
CA GLY A 173 -3.25 -2.67 -7.93
C GLY A 173 -2.90 -1.77 -9.12
N ALA A 174 -3.19 -2.23 -10.33
CA ALA A 174 -3.05 -1.43 -11.55
C ALA A 174 -4.05 -0.24 -11.55
N GLY A 175 -3.56 0.94 -11.90
CA GLY A 175 -4.33 2.21 -11.90
C GLY A 175 -3.55 3.40 -11.35
N GLY A 176 -2.42 3.15 -10.68
CA GLY A 176 -1.50 4.15 -10.16
C GLY A 176 -0.23 4.30 -11.00
N THR A 177 0.91 4.37 -10.32
CA THR A 177 2.24 4.40 -10.96
C THR A 177 2.47 3.08 -11.68
N ASN A 178 2.76 3.17 -12.98
CA ASN A 178 3.06 2.01 -13.82
C ASN A 178 4.57 1.91 -14.01
N PHE A 179 5.24 1.16 -13.12
CA PHE A 179 6.69 1.00 -13.18
C PHE A 179 7.18 0.32 -14.47
N PRO A 180 6.56 -0.74 -15.01
CA PRO A 180 6.93 -1.30 -16.30
C PRO A 180 6.89 -0.27 -17.45
N ALA A 181 5.90 0.63 -17.46
CA ALA A 181 5.82 1.69 -18.46
C ALA A 181 6.92 2.76 -18.28
N ILE A 182 7.26 3.09 -17.03
CA ILE A 182 8.35 4.03 -16.71
C ILE A 182 9.69 3.45 -17.15
N GLU A 183 9.98 2.20 -16.79
CA GLU A 183 11.23 1.53 -17.15
C GLU A 183 11.37 1.37 -18.67
N ALA A 184 10.28 1.00 -19.36
CA ALA A 184 10.31 0.91 -20.83
C ALA A 184 10.73 2.25 -21.48
N LYS A 185 10.26 3.38 -20.94
CA LYS A 185 10.62 4.72 -21.45
C LYS A 185 12.08 5.11 -21.21
N ARG A 186 12.74 4.51 -20.20
CA ARG A 186 14.17 4.77 -19.93
C ARG A 186 15.10 4.16 -20.99
N PHE A 187 14.71 3.06 -21.59
CA PHE A 187 15.58 2.25 -22.43
C PHE A 187 15.14 2.15 -23.90
N THR A 188 13.87 2.40 -24.20
CA THR A 188 13.32 2.27 -25.55
C THR A 188 12.19 3.25 -25.80
N SER A 189 11.99 3.63 -27.07
CA SER A 189 10.80 4.39 -27.49
C SER A 189 9.55 3.51 -27.65
N GLN A 190 9.69 2.18 -27.57
CA GLN A 190 8.58 1.25 -27.72
C GLN A 190 7.88 1.01 -26.38
N LYS A 191 6.55 0.84 -26.42
CA LYS A 191 5.78 0.41 -25.25
C LYS A 191 6.09 -1.04 -24.92
N SER A 192 6.37 -1.32 -23.65
CA SER A 192 6.40 -2.71 -23.17
C SER A 192 4.99 -3.28 -23.11
N VAL A 193 4.80 -4.52 -23.53
CA VAL A 193 3.54 -5.26 -23.32
C VAL A 193 3.18 -5.39 -21.85
N LEU A 194 4.20 -5.40 -20.96
CA LEU A 194 4.01 -5.45 -19.51
C LEU A 194 3.46 -4.13 -18.93
N ALA A 195 3.42 -3.04 -19.70
CA ALA A 195 2.74 -1.82 -19.29
C ALA A 195 1.21 -1.97 -19.19
N GLU A 196 0.65 -2.99 -19.85
CA GLU A 196 -0.77 -3.32 -19.79
C GLU A 196 -1.05 -4.53 -18.89
N TRP A 197 -0.02 -5.11 -18.29
CA TRP A 197 -0.12 -6.23 -17.38
C TRP A 197 -0.63 -5.80 -16.01
N GLY A 198 -1.54 -6.60 -15.45
CA GLY A 198 -1.97 -6.44 -14.05
C GLY A 198 -3.47 -6.52 -13.83
N ILE A 199 -3.82 -6.56 -12.55
CA ILE A 199 -5.19 -6.56 -12.02
C ILE A 199 -5.43 -5.17 -11.42
N ASN A 200 -6.52 -4.48 -11.81
CA ASN A 200 -6.80 -3.16 -11.26
C ASN A 200 -7.14 -3.21 -9.76
N THR A 201 -6.97 -2.07 -9.08
CA THR A 201 -7.08 -1.97 -7.62
C THR A 201 -8.40 -2.49 -7.06
N ALA A 202 -9.53 -2.20 -7.70
CA ALA A 202 -10.83 -2.70 -7.21
C ALA A 202 -10.93 -4.23 -7.32
N LYS A 203 -10.45 -4.81 -8.42
CA LYS A 203 -10.45 -6.26 -8.64
C LYS A 203 -9.49 -6.96 -7.67
N THR A 204 -8.25 -6.51 -7.55
CA THR A 204 -7.28 -7.13 -6.62
C THR A 204 -7.69 -6.95 -5.15
N LEU A 205 -8.39 -5.87 -4.80
CA LEU A 205 -8.94 -5.69 -3.45
C LEU A 205 -10.03 -6.72 -3.15
N THR A 206 -10.90 -7.02 -4.11
CA THR A 206 -11.91 -8.09 -3.95
C THR A 206 -11.27 -9.48 -3.93
N GLU A 207 -10.18 -9.71 -4.69
CA GLU A 207 -9.37 -10.93 -4.60
C GLU A 207 -8.81 -11.12 -3.17
N ALA A 208 -8.21 -10.07 -2.61
CA ALA A 208 -7.67 -10.10 -1.25
C ALA A 208 -8.77 -10.36 -0.22
N PHE A 209 -9.87 -9.62 -0.29
CA PHE A 209 -11.01 -9.79 0.60
C PHE A 209 -11.57 -11.23 0.61
N SER A 210 -11.59 -11.89 -0.56
CA SER A 210 -12.14 -13.24 -0.70
C SER A 210 -11.34 -14.33 0.01
N VAL A 211 -10.10 -14.04 0.42
CA VAL A 211 -9.16 -15.05 0.98
C VAL A 211 -8.55 -14.64 2.31
N CYS A 212 -8.49 -13.34 2.61
CA CYS A 212 -8.00 -12.83 3.89
C CYS A 212 -9.05 -13.03 4.99
N GLY A 213 -8.59 -13.31 6.21
CA GLY A 213 -9.42 -13.44 7.40
C GLY A 213 -9.49 -12.13 8.20
N GLY A 214 -10.26 -12.13 9.30
CA GLY A 214 -10.49 -10.92 10.10
C GLY A 214 -9.24 -10.37 10.83
N ASN A 215 -8.15 -11.12 10.89
CA ASN A 215 -6.87 -10.67 11.46
C ASN A 215 -5.85 -10.26 10.40
N ASP A 216 -6.16 -10.44 9.13
CA ASP A 216 -5.28 -10.05 8.03
C ASP A 216 -5.50 -8.57 7.70
N ILE A 217 -4.42 -7.87 7.35
CA ILE A 217 -4.42 -6.45 7.06
C ILE A 217 -4.31 -6.24 5.55
N ILE A 218 -5.22 -5.47 4.98
CA ILE A 218 -5.24 -5.14 3.56
C ILE A 218 -5.01 -3.64 3.37
N ILE A 219 -3.89 -3.29 2.75
CA ILE A 219 -3.56 -1.94 2.32
C ILE A 219 -3.96 -1.83 0.85
N ALA A 220 -4.97 -1.01 0.55
CA ALA A 220 -5.36 -0.73 -0.81
C ALA A 220 -4.49 0.37 -1.41
N SER A 221 -3.69 0.05 -2.41
CA SER A 221 -2.90 1.02 -3.14
C SER A 221 -2.98 0.81 -4.66
N GLY A 222 -2.68 1.87 -5.42
CA GLY A 222 -2.76 1.87 -6.88
C GLY A 222 -3.91 2.72 -7.42
N GLY A 223 -3.64 4.01 -7.73
CA GLY A 223 -4.57 4.91 -8.41
C GLY A 223 -5.66 5.53 -7.55
N ILE A 224 -5.64 5.39 -6.24
CA ILE A 224 -6.54 6.11 -5.34
C ILE A 224 -6.05 7.56 -5.23
N ARG A 225 -6.93 8.54 -5.50
CA ARG A 225 -6.55 9.94 -5.68
C ARG A 225 -7.43 10.94 -4.92
N ASP A 226 -8.58 10.52 -4.43
CA ASP A 226 -9.58 11.35 -3.76
C ASP A 226 -10.30 10.58 -2.66
N GLY A 227 -11.07 11.28 -1.83
CA GLY A 227 -11.78 10.68 -0.71
C GLY A 227 -12.92 9.75 -1.13
N LEU A 228 -13.52 9.93 -2.30
CA LEU A 228 -14.55 9.02 -2.79
C LEU A 228 -13.97 7.67 -3.21
N THR A 229 -12.82 7.66 -3.92
CA THR A 229 -12.14 6.41 -4.28
C THR A 229 -11.55 5.72 -3.05
N ALA A 230 -11.09 6.48 -2.04
CA ALA A 230 -10.70 5.95 -0.74
C ALA A 230 -11.89 5.30 -0.01
N ALA A 231 -13.04 5.98 0.05
CA ALA A 231 -14.26 5.43 0.65
C ALA A 231 -14.69 4.11 -0.01
N LYS A 232 -14.61 4.02 -1.34
CA LYS A 232 -14.88 2.77 -2.07
C LYS A 232 -13.90 1.65 -1.70
N ALA A 233 -12.62 1.98 -1.49
CA ALA A 233 -11.63 0.99 -1.04
C ALA A 233 -11.94 0.50 0.38
N PHE A 234 -12.31 1.39 1.31
CA PHE A 234 -12.73 0.99 2.66
C PHE A 234 -14.01 0.17 2.65
N ALA A 235 -14.99 0.53 1.82
CA ALA A 235 -16.22 -0.24 1.65
C ALA A 235 -15.94 -1.64 1.04
N LEU A 236 -14.83 -1.83 0.31
CA LEU A 236 -14.31 -3.11 -0.15
C LEU A 236 -13.30 -3.74 0.84
N SER A 237 -13.38 -3.37 2.11
CA SER A 237 -12.62 -3.96 3.23
C SER A 237 -11.12 -3.68 3.28
N ALA A 238 -10.65 -2.58 2.67
CA ALA A 238 -9.33 -2.06 2.97
C ALA A 238 -9.23 -1.60 4.43
N ASP A 239 -8.08 -1.80 5.07
CA ASP A 239 -7.77 -1.28 6.41
C ASP A 239 -7.08 0.08 6.34
N VAL A 240 -6.27 0.27 5.30
CA VAL A 240 -5.56 1.52 4.98
C VAL A 240 -5.53 1.74 3.48
N VAL A 241 -5.51 2.99 3.09
CA VAL A 241 -5.34 3.42 1.69
C VAL A 241 -3.95 4.01 1.49
N GLY A 242 -3.20 3.43 0.54
CA GLY A 242 -1.86 3.88 0.15
C GLY A 242 -1.90 4.79 -1.08
N MET A 243 -1.24 5.96 -0.98
CA MET A 243 -1.08 6.92 -2.06
C MET A 243 0.39 7.30 -2.22
N SER A 244 0.89 7.38 -3.45
CA SER A 244 2.30 7.71 -3.72
C SER A 244 2.43 8.83 -4.74
N GLY A 245 2.27 8.51 -6.02
CA GLY A 245 2.56 9.40 -7.14
C GLY A 245 1.76 10.69 -7.15
N ASN A 246 0.55 10.68 -6.60
CA ASN A 246 -0.28 11.89 -6.50
C ASN A 246 0.35 12.91 -5.54
N ILE A 247 0.72 12.47 -4.34
CA ILE A 247 1.36 13.34 -3.33
C ILE A 247 2.73 13.80 -3.82
N LEU A 248 3.54 12.88 -4.38
CA LEU A 248 4.83 13.22 -4.95
C LEU A 248 4.72 14.29 -6.04
N ARG A 249 3.70 14.23 -6.89
CA ARG A 249 3.47 15.22 -7.94
C ARG A 249 3.24 16.63 -7.37
N TYR A 250 2.43 16.76 -6.29
CA TYR A 250 2.26 18.05 -5.63
C TYR A 250 3.58 18.60 -5.10
N ILE A 251 4.41 17.76 -4.47
CA ILE A 251 5.73 18.18 -3.94
C ILE A 251 6.69 18.64 -5.04
N ILE A 252 6.66 17.99 -6.21
CA ILE A 252 7.58 18.30 -7.32
C ILE A 252 7.08 19.48 -8.18
N GLU A 253 5.78 19.49 -8.52
CA GLU A 253 5.20 20.44 -9.47
C GLU A 253 4.67 21.71 -8.80
N LYS A 254 4.44 21.68 -7.50
CA LYS A 254 3.92 22.77 -6.68
C LYS A 254 4.85 23.02 -5.48
N ASP A 255 4.33 22.86 -4.28
CA ASP A 255 5.05 22.99 -3.03
C ASP A 255 4.50 22.03 -1.96
N ILE A 256 5.06 22.12 -0.76
CA ILE A 256 4.67 21.28 0.36
C ILE A 256 3.28 21.65 0.91
N GLU A 257 2.94 22.92 0.90
CA GLU A 257 1.67 23.46 1.37
C GLU A 257 0.51 22.92 0.53
N GLU A 258 0.69 22.87 -0.79
CA GLU A 258 -0.29 22.26 -1.70
C GLU A 258 -0.40 20.73 -1.48
N ALA A 259 0.71 20.03 -1.22
CA ALA A 259 0.68 18.60 -0.92
C ALA A 259 -0.07 18.30 0.39
N GLN A 260 0.17 19.12 1.43
CA GLN A 260 -0.52 19.01 2.72
C GLN A 260 -2.02 19.33 2.59
N ARG A 261 -2.36 20.38 1.84
CA ARG A 261 -3.75 20.75 1.55
C ARG A 261 -4.46 19.61 0.80
N ALA A 262 -3.86 19.10 -0.27
CA ALA A 262 -4.44 18.01 -1.05
C ALA A 262 -4.72 16.77 -0.21
N LEU A 263 -3.81 16.39 0.70
CA LEU A 263 -4.03 15.25 1.59
C LEU A 263 -5.14 15.54 2.62
N THR A 264 -5.20 16.75 3.14
CA THR A 264 -6.27 17.21 4.05
C THR A 264 -7.63 17.18 3.35
N ASP A 265 -7.70 17.64 2.11
CA ASP A 265 -8.94 17.65 1.30
C ASP A 265 -9.43 16.22 1.04
N ILE A 266 -8.53 15.28 0.70
CA ILE A 266 -8.84 13.85 0.53
C ILE A 266 -9.45 13.27 1.82
N ILE A 267 -8.89 13.61 2.99
CA ILE A 267 -9.41 13.17 4.29
C ILE A 267 -10.79 13.76 4.56
N ASN A 268 -10.99 15.03 4.25
CA ASN A 268 -12.29 15.70 4.41
C ASN A 268 -13.34 15.13 3.46
N ASP A 269 -12.97 14.85 2.21
CA ASP A 269 -13.83 14.18 1.23
C ASP A 269 -14.27 12.80 1.71
N LEU A 270 -13.35 12.00 2.29
CA LEU A 270 -13.70 10.73 2.91
C LEU A 270 -14.74 10.90 4.00
N LYS A 271 -14.55 11.86 4.91
CA LYS A 271 -15.52 12.15 5.99
C LYS A 271 -16.88 12.60 5.44
N MET A 272 -16.91 13.41 4.37
CA MET A 272 -18.15 13.79 3.71
C MET A 272 -18.89 12.59 3.11
N VAL A 273 -18.17 11.65 2.47
CA VAL A 273 -18.78 10.41 1.97
C VAL A 273 -19.32 9.57 3.11
N MET A 274 -18.59 9.43 4.22
CA MET A 274 -19.05 8.71 5.42
C MET A 274 -20.31 9.34 6.01
N LEU A 275 -20.37 10.66 6.08
CA LEU A 275 -21.56 11.39 6.53
C LEU A 275 -22.77 11.12 5.62
N LEU A 276 -22.58 11.16 4.29
CA LEU A 276 -23.64 10.90 3.31
C LEU A 276 -24.14 9.45 3.33
N THR A 277 -23.28 8.50 3.66
CA THR A 277 -23.63 7.06 3.79
C THR A 277 -24.13 6.69 5.19
N GLY A 278 -24.14 7.62 6.14
CA GLY A 278 -24.52 7.36 7.53
C GLY A 278 -23.51 6.50 8.29
N SER A 279 -22.25 6.51 7.88
CA SER A 279 -21.16 5.69 8.45
C SER A 279 -20.38 6.52 9.48
N SER A 280 -20.53 6.22 10.77
CA SER A 280 -19.83 6.94 11.85
C SER A 280 -18.35 6.58 11.96
N ASP A 281 -17.96 5.41 11.48
CA ASP A 281 -16.59 4.89 11.50
C ASP A 281 -16.29 4.03 10.27
N LEU A 282 -15.04 3.58 10.13
CA LEU A 282 -14.64 2.72 9.00
C LEU A 282 -15.34 1.36 9.00
N LYS A 283 -15.70 0.82 10.16
CA LYS A 283 -16.45 -0.43 10.26
C LYS A 283 -17.87 -0.24 9.71
N ALA A 284 -18.53 0.85 10.06
CA ALA A 284 -19.84 1.20 9.51
C ALA A 284 -19.77 1.41 7.99
N LEU A 285 -18.68 2.04 7.48
CA LEU A 285 -18.48 2.23 6.04
C LEU A 285 -18.28 0.90 5.29
N ARG A 286 -17.58 -0.08 5.88
CA ARG A 286 -17.47 -1.45 5.32
C ARG A 286 -18.82 -2.14 5.20
N ASN A 287 -19.76 -1.82 6.09
CA ASN A 287 -21.11 -2.37 6.11
C ASN A 287 -22.10 -1.58 5.24
N ALA A 288 -21.69 -0.45 4.68
CA ALA A 288 -22.54 0.34 3.82
C ALA A 288 -22.90 -0.41 2.54
N PRO A 289 -24.14 -0.35 2.05
CA PRO A 289 -24.54 -1.04 0.83
C PRO A 289 -23.70 -0.60 -0.37
N ILE A 290 -23.13 -1.55 -1.10
CA ILE A 290 -22.37 -1.32 -2.34
C ILE A 290 -23.15 -1.91 -3.52
N TYR A 291 -23.12 -1.22 -4.65
CA TYR A 291 -23.66 -1.71 -5.91
C TYR A 291 -22.56 -1.91 -6.95
N PHE A 292 -22.31 -3.15 -7.34
CA PHE A 292 -21.31 -3.50 -8.34
C PHE A 292 -21.87 -3.37 -9.75
N THR A 293 -21.16 -2.67 -10.64
CA THR A 293 -21.54 -2.46 -12.05
C THR A 293 -20.36 -2.69 -12.98
N GLY A 294 -20.65 -2.84 -14.26
CA GLY A 294 -19.66 -2.91 -15.34
C GLY A 294 -18.62 -4.01 -15.13
N GLU A 295 -17.39 -3.74 -15.49
CA GLU A 295 -16.29 -4.71 -15.47
C GLU A 295 -16.03 -5.37 -14.11
N LEU A 296 -16.21 -4.63 -13.02
CA LEU A 296 -16.00 -5.22 -11.69
C LEU A 296 -17.05 -6.29 -11.41
N ARG A 297 -18.32 -6.04 -11.74
CA ARG A 297 -19.39 -7.03 -11.60
C ARG A 297 -19.14 -8.26 -12.47
N GLU A 298 -18.74 -8.07 -13.72
CA GLU A 298 -18.42 -9.17 -14.65
C GLU A 298 -17.24 -10.00 -14.14
N PHE A 299 -16.20 -9.33 -13.62
CA PHE A 299 -15.05 -9.99 -13.01
C PHE A 299 -15.46 -10.85 -11.81
N LEU A 300 -16.24 -10.30 -10.88
CA LEU A 300 -16.70 -11.01 -9.68
C LEU A 300 -17.53 -12.25 -10.04
N LEU A 301 -18.45 -12.12 -11.00
CA LEU A 301 -19.25 -13.26 -11.50
C LEU A 301 -18.38 -14.30 -12.20
N GLY A 302 -17.42 -13.87 -13.03
CA GLY A 302 -16.49 -14.76 -13.71
C GLY A 302 -15.53 -15.51 -12.76
N ARG A 303 -15.26 -14.95 -11.59
CA ARG A 303 -14.49 -15.59 -10.51
C ARG A 303 -15.37 -16.39 -9.55
N ASN A 304 -16.69 -16.48 -9.79
CA ASN A 304 -17.67 -17.13 -8.92
C ASN A 304 -17.73 -16.55 -7.51
N TYR A 305 -17.48 -15.25 -7.35
CA TYR A 305 -17.65 -14.59 -6.06
C TYR A 305 -19.13 -14.34 -5.78
N ASP A 306 -19.55 -14.69 -4.57
CA ASP A 306 -20.91 -14.37 -4.12
C ASP A 306 -21.01 -12.89 -3.78
N LEU A 307 -21.72 -12.14 -4.60
CA LEU A 307 -21.89 -10.70 -4.43
C LEU A 307 -22.65 -10.35 -3.14
N SER A 308 -23.41 -11.28 -2.57
CA SER A 308 -24.11 -11.08 -1.29
C SER A 308 -23.17 -11.10 -0.09
N LEU A 309 -22.06 -11.84 -0.18
CA LEU A 309 -21.08 -11.99 0.90
C LEU A 309 -20.09 -10.82 1.00
N ILE A 310 -19.92 -10.03 -0.05
CA ILE A 310 -19.05 -8.84 -0.04
C ILE A 310 -19.65 -7.73 0.86
N HIS A 311 -20.94 -7.84 1.22
CA HIS A 311 -21.63 -6.92 2.12
C HIS A 311 -21.74 -7.41 3.57
N ILE A 312 -21.25 -8.61 3.89
CA ILE A 312 -21.35 -9.17 5.24
C ILE A 312 -20.00 -8.99 5.93
N SER A 313 -19.88 -7.94 6.71
CA SER A 313 -18.84 -7.82 7.71
C SER A 313 -19.24 -8.65 8.91
N GLU A 314 -18.81 -9.79 8.92
CA GLU A 314 -18.45 -10.84 9.87
C GLU A 314 -18.79 -12.19 9.25
N PRO A 315 -17.81 -12.98 8.85
CA PRO A 315 -18.02 -14.41 8.90
C PRO A 315 -18.06 -14.75 10.39
N THR A 316 -19.25 -15.01 10.92
CA THR A 316 -19.37 -15.96 12.05
C THR A 316 -18.77 -17.27 11.56
N ARG A 317 -17.46 -17.39 11.59
CA ARG A 317 -16.80 -18.68 11.58
C ARG A 317 -17.00 -19.25 12.98
N GLN A 318 -18.11 -19.98 13.13
CA GLN A 318 -18.13 -21.04 14.11
C GLN A 318 -16.96 -21.95 13.79
N ALA A 319 -16.07 -22.07 14.78
CA ALA A 319 -15.07 -23.11 14.79
C ALA A 319 -15.78 -24.48 14.67
N GLU A 320 -15.43 -25.25 13.65
CA GLU A 320 -15.41 -26.68 13.68
C GLU A 320 -13.98 -27.16 13.80
#